data_8f41cd30b3594751eb688da5cb056f36
#
_entry.id   8f41cd30b3594751eb688da5cb056f36
#
_cell.length_a   1.000
_cell.length_b   1.000
_cell.length_c   1.000
_cell.angle_alpha   90.00
_cell.angle_beta   90.00
_cell.angle_gamma   90.00
#
_symmetry.space_group_name_H-M   'P 1'
#
loop_
_entity.id
_entity.type
_entity.pdbx_description
1 polymer ?
#
loop_
_entity_poly.entity_id
_entity_poly.type
_entity_poly.pdbx_seq_one_letter_code
_entity_poly.pdbx_strand_id
1 'polypeptide(L)'
;MPTHENLAVAYHQQDTDYYCGAACAQMVLDSLGAGLLDQNVLYNDNHSHSTTEAGWYTAPDGLQWTMHSLEPPAPPGPPHYGSYDFVLFALDTEDLISRKIVWTIHNYKAAPIAMVFGSAHWIVVRGYTASAAPADYNDTCYTIDSFDVNNPEPPTPGGSNPSLAPPPPHTDGTDGCGTGGSRGLANENISYSTWQSTYMTGIPGGYWGGKFVAVADPAPPPALRGVPSRPLMKPLEYRGELLRAAQATVRAEESLKAYGLATREHYSRALGRAKFGEAVLVQRLDLPDTFYWIVLATEGSFNTLAVTVDAKSGLYMQSAVHANPEGNLLRFGSAEEVAKSIIGTVVELPEGGVRIPVRREALCQYPRLVWMPCRESLSPMYPFHMFTVGSERIFVRTDGAIFTSLHTGDRGI
;
A
#
# COMPACT_ATOMS: atom_id res chain seq x y z
N MET A 1 10.10 -37.21 -10.69
CA MET A 1 11.47 -36.65 -10.67
C MET A 1 11.39 -35.33 -9.96
N PRO A 2 12.38 -34.95 -9.19
CA PRO A 2 12.39 -33.62 -8.54
C PRO A 2 12.14 -32.53 -9.59
N THR A 3 11.34 -31.55 -9.22
CA THR A 3 10.96 -30.42 -10.06
C THR A 3 11.41 -29.14 -9.40
N HIS A 4 12.04 -28.27 -10.16
CA HIS A 4 12.38 -26.93 -9.77
C HIS A 4 11.83 -25.95 -10.80
N GLU A 5 11.05 -24.98 -10.36
CA GLU A 5 10.58 -23.87 -11.19
C GLU A 5 10.91 -22.55 -10.51
N ASN A 6 11.39 -21.61 -11.30
CA ASN A 6 11.74 -20.27 -10.81
C ASN A 6 11.38 -19.25 -11.90
N LEU A 7 10.38 -18.43 -11.65
CA LEU A 7 9.86 -17.45 -12.59
C LEU A 7 10.78 -16.23 -12.70
N ALA A 8 10.82 -15.63 -13.86
CA ALA A 8 11.57 -14.40 -14.10
C ALA A 8 10.78 -13.18 -13.56
N VAL A 9 10.87 -12.96 -12.26
CA VAL A 9 10.25 -11.80 -11.60
C VAL A 9 11.34 -10.81 -11.24
N ALA A 10 11.28 -9.60 -11.81
CA ALA A 10 12.18 -8.50 -11.46
C ALA A 10 12.05 -8.15 -9.98
N TYR A 11 13.19 -7.86 -9.35
CA TYR A 11 13.19 -7.45 -7.95
C TYR A 11 13.03 -5.94 -7.85
N HIS A 12 12.06 -5.50 -7.06
CA HIS A 12 11.86 -4.11 -6.71
C HIS A 12 11.77 -4.01 -5.18
N GLN A 13 12.63 -3.16 -4.63
CA GLN A 13 12.64 -2.90 -3.19
C GLN A 13 11.47 -2.00 -2.83
N GLN A 14 10.92 -2.16 -1.62
CA GLN A 14 9.90 -1.23 -1.13
C GLN A 14 10.47 0.17 -0.90
N ASP A 15 9.73 1.19 -1.30
CA ASP A 15 10.15 2.59 -1.21
C ASP A 15 10.02 3.15 0.20
N THR A 16 9.18 2.54 1.04
CA THR A 16 8.98 2.90 2.43
C THR A 16 8.82 1.65 3.27
N ASP A 17 8.92 1.81 4.59
CA ASP A 17 8.83 0.72 5.57
C ASP A 17 7.46 0.03 5.66
N TYR A 18 6.43 0.52 4.99
CA TYR A 18 5.10 -0.08 4.96
C TYR A 18 4.57 -0.38 3.54
N TYR A 19 5.44 -0.34 2.53
CA TYR A 19 5.08 -0.60 1.13
C TYR A 19 5.33 -2.03 0.67
N CYS A 20 5.50 -2.99 1.59
CA CYS A 20 5.77 -4.37 1.20
C CYS A 20 4.71 -4.95 0.24
N GLY A 21 3.43 -4.75 0.51
CA GLY A 21 2.35 -5.16 -0.38
C GLY A 21 2.38 -4.46 -1.73
N ALA A 22 2.66 -3.16 -1.76
CA ALA A 22 2.78 -2.38 -2.99
C ALA A 22 3.98 -2.81 -3.84
N ALA A 23 5.14 -3.03 -3.21
CA ALA A 23 6.33 -3.51 -3.89
C ALA A 23 6.15 -4.92 -4.45
N CYS A 24 5.46 -5.81 -3.71
CA CYS A 24 5.10 -7.14 -4.21
C CYS A 24 4.17 -7.05 -5.42
N ALA A 25 3.13 -6.21 -5.35
CA ALA A 25 2.24 -5.98 -6.49
C ALA A 25 3.01 -5.43 -7.70
N GLN A 26 3.92 -4.47 -7.49
CA GLN A 26 4.77 -3.92 -8.54
C GLN A 26 5.60 -5.01 -9.24
N MET A 27 6.29 -5.87 -8.46
CA MET A 27 7.12 -6.95 -9.00
C MET A 27 6.30 -7.93 -9.84
N VAL A 28 5.14 -8.34 -9.36
CA VAL A 28 4.31 -9.33 -10.06
C VAL A 28 3.68 -8.71 -11.30
N LEU A 29 3.05 -7.54 -11.20
CA LEU A 29 2.41 -6.86 -12.33
C LEU A 29 3.43 -6.49 -13.42
N ASP A 30 4.62 -6.03 -13.06
CA ASP A 30 5.70 -5.76 -14.01
C ASP A 30 6.12 -7.04 -14.74
N SER A 31 6.30 -8.15 -14.02
CA SER A 31 6.66 -9.45 -14.63
C SER A 31 5.59 -10.01 -15.59
N LEU A 32 4.35 -9.61 -15.42
CA LEU A 32 3.23 -10.00 -16.30
C LEU A 32 3.04 -9.05 -17.49
N GLY A 33 3.77 -7.91 -17.51
CA GLY A 33 3.75 -6.97 -18.62
C GLY A 33 2.86 -5.74 -18.42
N ALA A 34 2.38 -5.48 -17.21
CA ALA A 34 1.70 -4.22 -16.88
C ALA A 34 2.64 -3.01 -16.91
N GLY A 35 3.96 -3.27 -16.89
CA GLY A 35 5.00 -2.25 -16.76
C GLY A 35 5.25 -1.85 -15.31
N LEU A 36 6.27 -1.03 -15.12
CA LEU A 36 6.69 -0.57 -13.79
C LEU A 36 5.71 0.48 -13.26
N LEU A 37 4.79 0.04 -12.40
CA LEU A 37 3.81 0.92 -11.74
C LEU A 37 4.43 1.58 -10.51
N ASP A 38 3.99 2.79 -10.19
CA ASP A 38 4.45 3.53 -9.01
C ASP A 38 3.94 2.87 -7.72
N GLN A 39 4.82 2.58 -6.76
CA GLN A 39 4.45 1.94 -5.50
C GLN A 39 3.47 2.77 -4.66
N ASN A 40 3.51 4.11 -4.76
CA ASN A 40 2.52 4.95 -4.08
C ASN A 40 1.11 4.74 -4.63
N VAL A 41 0.99 4.57 -5.95
CA VAL A 41 -0.30 4.27 -6.59
C VAL A 41 -0.81 2.92 -6.11
N LEU A 42 0.04 1.91 -6.14
CA LEU A 42 -0.29 0.55 -5.69
C LEU A 42 -0.64 0.50 -4.20
N TYR A 43 0.14 1.19 -3.36
CA TYR A 43 -0.16 1.28 -1.93
C TYR A 43 -1.51 1.95 -1.67
N ASN A 44 -1.76 3.08 -2.31
CA ASN A 44 -3.01 3.80 -2.13
C ASN A 44 -4.21 2.98 -2.59
N ASP A 45 -4.04 2.20 -3.66
CA ASP A 45 -5.06 1.31 -4.16
C ASP A 45 -5.31 0.15 -3.19
N ASN A 46 -4.26 -0.53 -2.74
CA ASN A 46 -4.35 -1.56 -1.69
C ASN A 46 -5.08 -1.04 -0.46
N HIS A 47 -4.64 0.09 0.08
CA HIS A 47 -5.15 0.64 1.33
C HIS A 47 -6.61 1.07 1.23
N SER A 48 -6.99 1.73 0.14
CA SER A 48 -8.37 2.19 -0.06
C SER A 48 -9.37 1.04 -0.22
N HIS A 49 -8.91 -0.14 -0.60
CA HIS A 49 -9.74 -1.33 -0.77
C HIS A 49 -9.57 -2.36 0.36
N SER A 50 -8.80 -2.04 1.39
CA SER A 50 -8.70 -2.81 2.63
C SER A 50 -9.95 -2.60 3.47
N THR A 51 -10.90 -3.53 3.37
CA THR A 51 -12.20 -3.41 4.03
C THR A 51 -12.35 -4.31 5.25
N THR A 52 -11.50 -5.33 5.37
CA THR A 52 -11.56 -6.33 6.44
C THR A 52 -10.66 -5.99 7.61
N GLU A 53 -9.54 -5.32 7.33
CA GLU A 53 -8.58 -4.85 8.34
C GLU A 53 -8.18 -3.41 7.98
N ALA A 54 -9.09 -2.49 8.22
CA ALA A 54 -8.94 -1.08 7.81
C ALA A 54 -7.74 -0.36 8.49
N GLY A 55 -7.22 -0.92 9.58
CA GLY A 55 -6.01 -0.43 10.24
C GLY A 55 -4.70 -0.91 9.62
N TRP A 56 -4.73 -1.90 8.72
CA TRP A 56 -3.52 -2.43 8.10
C TRP A 56 -3.10 -1.57 6.91
N TYR A 57 -1.80 -1.46 6.68
CA TYR A 57 -1.27 -0.74 5.52
C TYR A 57 -1.68 -1.41 4.21
N THR A 58 -1.63 -2.73 4.16
CA THR A 58 -2.12 -3.52 3.03
C THR A 58 -2.80 -4.78 3.57
N ALA A 59 -4.13 -4.77 3.65
CA ALA A 59 -4.89 -5.96 3.98
C ALA A 59 -5.01 -6.90 2.77
N PRO A 60 -5.28 -8.20 2.98
CA PRO A 60 -5.37 -9.19 1.92
C PRO A 60 -6.38 -8.86 0.82
N ASP A 61 -7.54 -8.38 1.18
CA ASP A 61 -8.60 -7.97 0.23
C ASP A 61 -8.22 -6.74 -0.58
N GLY A 62 -7.51 -5.78 0.01
CA GLY A 62 -6.98 -4.63 -0.69
C GLY A 62 -5.94 -5.03 -1.73
N LEU A 63 -4.98 -5.87 -1.35
CA LEU A 63 -3.97 -6.37 -2.28
C LEU A 63 -4.58 -7.16 -3.43
N GLN A 64 -5.51 -8.07 -3.12
CA GLN A 64 -6.21 -8.86 -4.15
C GLN A 64 -6.95 -7.95 -5.13
N TRP A 65 -7.62 -6.92 -4.62
CA TRP A 65 -8.36 -5.99 -5.46
C TRP A 65 -7.41 -5.24 -6.42
N THR A 66 -6.29 -4.75 -5.94
CA THR A 66 -5.28 -4.05 -6.75
C THR A 66 -4.70 -4.97 -7.82
N MET A 67 -4.30 -6.19 -7.45
CA MET A 67 -3.77 -7.16 -8.39
C MET A 67 -4.76 -7.47 -9.52
N HIS A 68 -6.02 -7.74 -9.16
CA HIS A 68 -7.06 -8.04 -10.14
C HIS A 68 -7.45 -6.82 -11.01
N SER A 69 -7.38 -5.61 -10.45
CA SER A 69 -7.78 -4.38 -11.17
C SER A 69 -6.72 -3.86 -12.14
N LEU A 70 -5.45 -4.19 -11.88
CA LEU A 70 -4.30 -3.70 -12.65
C LEU A 70 -3.62 -4.80 -13.47
N GLU A 71 -4.15 -6.02 -13.45
CA GLU A 71 -3.61 -7.11 -14.25
C GLU A 71 -3.63 -6.77 -15.75
N PRO A 72 -2.56 -7.06 -16.48
CA PRO A 72 -2.55 -6.90 -17.93
C PRO A 72 -3.36 -8.03 -18.58
N PRO A 73 -3.71 -7.91 -19.88
CA PRO A 73 -4.28 -9.01 -20.62
C PRO A 73 -3.35 -10.24 -20.61
N ALA A 74 -3.91 -11.39 -20.24
CA ALA A 74 -3.19 -12.65 -20.27
C ALA A 74 -3.19 -13.29 -21.67
N PRO A 75 -2.33 -14.28 -21.94
CA PRO A 75 -2.37 -15.07 -23.17
C PRO A 75 -3.77 -15.66 -23.42
N PRO A 76 -4.25 -15.71 -24.67
CA PRO A 76 -5.62 -16.15 -24.99
C PRO A 76 -5.86 -17.66 -24.82
N GLY A 77 -4.81 -18.45 -24.69
CA GLY A 77 -4.89 -19.91 -24.51
C GLY A 77 -4.84 -20.33 -23.04
N PRO A 78 -4.97 -21.67 -22.79
CA PRO A 78 -4.81 -22.19 -21.45
C PRO A 78 -3.41 -21.85 -20.89
N PRO A 79 -3.28 -21.66 -19.55
CA PRO A 79 -4.34 -21.79 -18.56
C PRO A 79 -5.17 -20.52 -18.33
N HIS A 80 -4.76 -19.36 -18.87
CA HIS A 80 -5.33 -18.06 -18.54
C HIS A 80 -6.56 -17.66 -19.36
N TYR A 81 -6.67 -18.11 -20.60
CA TYR A 81 -7.78 -17.77 -21.50
C TYR A 81 -8.04 -16.27 -21.66
N GLY A 82 -7.00 -15.45 -21.55
CA GLY A 82 -7.05 -14.01 -21.75
C GLY A 82 -7.12 -13.15 -20.47
N SER A 83 -7.17 -13.77 -19.28
CA SER A 83 -7.22 -13.08 -18.00
C SER A 83 -6.36 -13.78 -16.95
N TYR A 84 -5.77 -13.03 -16.02
CA TYR A 84 -5.00 -13.58 -14.91
C TYR A 84 -5.85 -13.90 -13.68
N ASP A 85 -6.99 -13.28 -13.45
CA ASP A 85 -7.96 -13.56 -12.38
C ASP A 85 -7.37 -13.73 -10.96
N PHE A 86 -6.58 -12.78 -10.49
CA PHE A 86 -6.02 -12.82 -9.14
C PHE A 86 -7.07 -12.98 -8.05
N VAL A 87 -6.92 -14.01 -7.24
CA VAL A 87 -7.82 -14.33 -6.13
C VAL A 87 -7.07 -14.37 -4.80
N LEU A 88 -7.81 -14.16 -3.74
CA LEU A 88 -7.33 -14.27 -2.38
C LEU A 88 -7.64 -15.67 -1.84
N PHE A 89 -6.58 -16.37 -1.43
CA PHE A 89 -6.69 -17.59 -0.63
C PHE A 89 -6.46 -17.27 0.84
N ALA A 90 -7.35 -17.76 1.70
CA ALA A 90 -7.24 -17.70 3.14
C ALA A 90 -7.59 -19.09 3.69
N LEU A 91 -6.60 -19.95 3.85
CA LEU A 91 -6.75 -21.36 4.15
C LEU A 91 -6.40 -21.68 5.61
N ASP A 92 -6.89 -22.82 6.10
CA ASP A 92 -6.78 -23.19 7.51
C ASP A 92 -5.42 -23.79 7.90
N THR A 93 -4.61 -24.19 6.92
CA THR A 93 -3.30 -24.80 7.19
C THR A 93 -2.22 -24.26 6.27
N GLU A 94 -1.00 -24.27 6.78
CA GLU A 94 0.19 -23.89 6.04
C GLU A 94 0.39 -24.78 4.80
N ASP A 95 0.22 -26.11 4.93
CA ASP A 95 0.38 -27.05 3.82
C ASP A 95 -0.59 -26.76 2.67
N LEU A 96 -1.84 -26.43 2.98
CA LEU A 96 -2.83 -26.08 1.97
C LEU A 96 -2.43 -24.84 1.18
N ILE A 97 -2.03 -23.77 1.85
CA ILE A 97 -1.64 -22.54 1.16
C ILE A 97 -0.35 -22.72 0.35
N SER A 98 0.63 -23.45 0.88
CA SER A 98 1.88 -23.74 0.20
C SER A 98 1.66 -24.55 -1.08
N ARG A 99 0.75 -25.53 -1.08
CA ARG A 99 0.37 -26.25 -2.29
C ARG A 99 -0.34 -25.40 -3.32
N LYS A 100 -1.17 -24.44 -2.89
CA LYS A 100 -1.77 -23.46 -3.81
C LYS A 100 -0.71 -22.57 -4.47
N ILE A 101 0.26 -22.14 -3.69
CA ILE A 101 1.42 -21.39 -4.19
C ILE A 101 2.19 -22.21 -5.24
N VAL A 102 2.55 -23.47 -4.93
CA VAL A 102 3.23 -24.37 -5.88
C VAL A 102 2.41 -24.57 -7.14
N TRP A 103 1.11 -24.87 -7.00
CA TRP A 103 0.23 -25.06 -8.17
C TRP A 103 0.15 -23.82 -9.06
N THR A 104 0.03 -22.64 -8.46
CA THR A 104 -0.01 -21.37 -9.19
C THR A 104 1.25 -21.16 -10.02
N ILE A 105 2.41 -21.34 -9.42
CA ILE A 105 3.70 -21.22 -10.12
C ILE A 105 3.80 -22.25 -11.23
N HIS A 106 3.47 -23.51 -10.93
CA HIS A 106 3.58 -24.60 -11.89
C HIS A 106 2.66 -24.45 -13.08
N ASN A 107 1.39 -24.23 -12.85
CA ASN A 107 0.36 -24.26 -13.88
C ASN A 107 0.13 -22.91 -14.56
N TYR A 108 0.13 -21.83 -13.78
CA TYR A 108 -0.23 -20.51 -14.29
C TYR A 108 0.97 -19.62 -14.60
N LYS A 109 2.18 -19.99 -14.16
CA LYS A 109 3.40 -19.20 -14.40
C LYS A 109 3.28 -17.75 -13.95
N ALA A 110 2.47 -17.50 -12.93
CA ALA A 110 2.31 -16.24 -12.26
C ALA A 110 2.83 -16.39 -10.81
N ALA A 111 3.57 -15.41 -10.32
CA ALA A 111 4.13 -15.45 -8.99
C ALA A 111 3.08 -15.06 -7.93
N PRO A 112 2.77 -15.91 -6.95
CA PRO A 112 1.92 -15.54 -5.82
C PRO A 112 2.59 -14.52 -4.89
N ILE A 113 1.76 -13.73 -4.21
CA ILE A 113 2.17 -12.85 -3.13
C ILE A 113 1.68 -13.47 -1.83
N ALA A 114 2.60 -13.81 -0.93
CA ALA A 114 2.31 -14.49 0.32
C ALA A 114 2.42 -13.55 1.52
N MET A 115 1.45 -13.62 2.44
CA MET A 115 1.52 -12.95 3.73
C MET A 115 2.29 -13.82 4.71
N VAL A 116 3.35 -13.27 5.27
CA VAL A 116 4.29 -13.98 6.13
C VAL A 116 4.46 -13.32 7.49
N PHE A 117 5.16 -14.00 8.39
CA PHE A 117 5.48 -13.51 9.74
C PHE A 117 4.23 -13.11 10.54
N GLY A 118 3.18 -13.94 10.51
CA GLY A 118 1.98 -13.68 11.29
C GLY A 118 1.24 -12.41 10.88
N SER A 119 1.17 -12.09 9.59
CA SER A 119 0.59 -10.87 9.00
C SER A 119 1.47 -9.62 8.99
N ALA A 120 2.73 -9.73 9.36
CA ALA A 120 3.58 -8.54 9.45
C ALA A 120 4.24 -8.14 8.14
N HIS A 121 4.22 -9.01 7.11
CA HIS A 121 4.94 -8.73 5.86
C HIS A 121 4.36 -9.45 4.66
N TRP A 122 4.59 -8.87 3.46
CA TRP A 122 4.28 -9.46 2.16
C TRP A 122 5.55 -9.74 1.37
N ILE A 123 5.63 -10.93 0.77
CA ILE A 123 6.72 -11.32 -0.12
C ILE A 123 6.18 -11.96 -1.41
N VAL A 124 6.96 -11.90 -2.48
CA VAL A 124 6.65 -12.61 -3.73
C VAL A 124 7.30 -13.99 -3.70
N VAL A 125 6.51 -15.04 -3.90
CA VAL A 125 7.03 -16.40 -4.10
C VAL A 125 7.16 -16.65 -5.58
N ARG A 126 8.39 -16.65 -6.09
CA ARG A 126 8.66 -16.75 -7.52
C ARG A 126 9.01 -18.14 -8.00
N GLY A 127 9.37 -19.04 -7.08
CA GLY A 127 9.80 -20.39 -7.44
C GLY A 127 9.62 -21.39 -6.32
N TYR A 128 9.79 -22.65 -6.66
CA TYR A 128 9.74 -23.77 -5.73
C TYR A 128 10.62 -24.93 -6.17
N THR A 129 11.04 -25.75 -5.20
CA THR A 129 11.60 -27.09 -5.44
C THR A 129 10.72 -28.12 -4.75
N ALA A 130 10.38 -29.20 -5.44
CA ALA A 130 9.53 -30.26 -4.92
C ALA A 130 9.98 -31.63 -5.47
N SER A 131 9.58 -32.71 -4.77
CA SER A 131 9.91 -34.10 -5.19
C SER A 131 9.28 -34.50 -6.51
N ALA A 132 8.17 -33.87 -6.89
CA ALA A 132 7.51 -34.03 -8.18
C ALA A 132 6.71 -32.77 -8.53
N ALA A 133 6.38 -32.59 -9.81
CA ALA A 133 5.41 -31.58 -10.23
C ALA A 133 4.01 -31.94 -9.72
N PRO A 134 3.19 -30.96 -9.28
CA PRO A 134 1.82 -31.21 -8.89
C PRO A 134 0.99 -31.68 -10.11
N ALA A 135 0.19 -32.71 -9.94
CA ALA A 135 -0.66 -33.25 -11.00
C ALA A 135 -1.94 -32.40 -11.18
N ASP A 136 -2.46 -31.85 -10.13
CA ASP A 136 -3.63 -30.98 -10.13
C ASP A 136 -3.65 -30.05 -8.90
N TYR A 137 -4.69 -29.23 -8.83
CA TYR A 137 -4.90 -28.21 -7.79
C TYR A 137 -4.96 -28.76 -6.35
N ASN A 138 -5.34 -30.01 -6.16
CA ASN A 138 -5.50 -30.66 -4.84
C ASN A 138 -4.48 -31.78 -4.62
N ASP A 139 -3.49 -31.90 -5.50
CA ASP A 139 -2.47 -32.94 -5.36
C ASP A 139 -1.66 -32.78 -4.08
N THR A 140 -1.61 -33.85 -3.30
CA THR A 140 -0.83 -33.94 -2.05
C THR A 140 0.26 -35.00 -2.13
N CYS A 141 0.47 -35.62 -3.31
CA CYS A 141 1.38 -36.75 -3.49
C CYS A 141 2.84 -36.35 -3.73
N TYR A 142 3.22 -35.10 -3.43
CA TYR A 142 4.59 -34.60 -3.51
C TYR A 142 4.99 -33.90 -2.23
N THR A 143 6.30 -33.80 -1.98
CA THR A 143 6.87 -33.00 -0.90
C THR A 143 7.45 -31.71 -1.46
N ILE A 144 7.26 -30.62 -0.71
CA ILE A 144 7.88 -29.32 -1.00
C ILE A 144 9.23 -29.30 -0.30
N ASP A 145 10.29 -28.93 -0.98
CA ASP A 145 11.65 -28.87 -0.42
C ASP A 145 12.07 -27.42 -0.08
N SER A 146 11.74 -26.46 -0.96
CA SER A 146 12.05 -25.06 -0.76
C SER A 146 11.19 -24.14 -1.61
N PHE A 147 11.20 -22.85 -1.26
CA PHE A 147 10.68 -21.74 -2.06
C PHE A 147 11.78 -20.75 -2.43
N ASP A 148 11.70 -20.18 -3.63
CA ASP A 148 12.50 -19.04 -4.05
C ASP A 148 11.62 -17.78 -3.96
N VAL A 149 12.09 -16.77 -3.22
CA VAL A 149 11.31 -15.58 -2.93
C VAL A 149 12.01 -14.29 -3.30
N ASN A 150 11.25 -13.27 -3.65
CA ASN A 150 11.67 -11.88 -3.65
C ASN A 150 11.09 -11.21 -2.41
N ASN A 151 11.96 -10.78 -1.51
CA ASN A 151 11.58 -10.05 -0.32
C ASN A 151 11.84 -8.56 -0.53
N PRO A 152 10.81 -7.69 -0.58
CA PRO A 152 10.96 -6.28 -0.90
C PRO A 152 11.60 -5.43 0.21
N GLU A 153 11.75 -5.98 1.41
CA GLU A 153 12.34 -5.26 2.54
C GLU A 153 13.78 -4.84 2.22
N PRO A 154 14.18 -3.57 2.46
CA PRO A 154 15.55 -3.14 2.22
C PRO A 154 16.52 -3.80 3.19
N PRO A 155 17.76 -4.12 2.76
CA PRO A 155 18.78 -4.63 3.64
C PRO A 155 19.13 -3.60 4.72
N THR A 156 19.22 -4.03 5.97
CA THR A 156 19.67 -3.17 7.06
C THR A 156 21.15 -2.84 6.88
N PRO A 157 21.58 -1.57 6.81
CA PRO A 157 22.98 -1.22 6.72
C PRO A 157 23.80 -1.79 7.87
N GLY A 158 24.84 -2.59 7.55
CA GLY A 158 25.75 -3.18 8.54
C GLY A 158 25.26 -4.46 9.22
N GLY A 159 24.13 -5.01 8.82
CA GLY A 159 23.58 -6.24 9.38
C GLY A 159 24.31 -7.49 8.91
N SER A 160 25.08 -8.09 9.79
CA SER A 160 25.52 -9.47 9.62
C SER A 160 24.41 -10.39 10.08
N ASN A 161 23.84 -11.11 9.17
CA ASN A 161 22.83 -12.16 9.37
C ASN A 161 21.49 -11.71 9.96
N PRO A 162 20.43 -11.72 9.17
CA PRO A 162 19.12 -11.29 9.63
C PRO A 162 18.62 -12.17 10.78
N SER A 163 18.04 -11.55 11.78
CA SER A 163 17.26 -12.27 12.77
C SER A 163 16.10 -12.96 12.06
N LEU A 164 15.99 -14.27 12.20
CA LEU A 164 14.86 -15.05 11.71
C LEU A 164 13.63 -14.97 12.64
N ALA A 165 13.73 -14.17 13.70
CA ALA A 165 12.58 -13.97 14.57
C ALA A 165 11.47 -13.25 13.78
N PRO A 166 10.25 -13.79 13.77
CA PRO A 166 9.13 -13.10 13.19
C PRO A 166 8.93 -11.77 13.91
N PRO A 167 8.61 -10.70 13.18
CA PRO A 167 8.20 -9.44 13.80
C PRO A 167 6.94 -9.65 14.63
N PRO A 168 6.66 -8.79 15.59
CA PRO A 168 5.38 -8.80 16.29
C PRO A 168 4.25 -8.62 15.29
N PRO A 169 3.11 -9.28 15.50
CA PRO A 169 1.96 -9.10 14.64
C PRO A 169 1.47 -7.65 14.70
N HIS A 170 0.92 -7.16 13.60
CA HIS A 170 0.21 -5.90 13.59
C HIS A 170 -0.94 -5.92 14.58
N THR A 171 -0.94 -5.00 15.52
CA THR A 171 -1.99 -4.90 16.53
C THR A 171 -2.95 -3.76 16.27
N ASP A 172 -2.52 -2.72 15.56
CA ASP A 172 -3.30 -1.49 15.37
C ASP A 172 -3.09 -0.81 14.00
N GLY A 173 -2.32 -1.41 13.09
CA GLY A 173 -2.01 -0.84 11.78
C GLY A 173 -1.10 0.40 11.80
N THR A 174 -0.48 0.69 12.93
CA THR A 174 0.50 1.79 13.07
C THR A 174 1.93 1.32 12.90
N ASP A 175 2.16 0.03 13.03
CA ASP A 175 3.46 -0.58 12.83
C ASP A 175 3.72 -0.79 11.34
N GLY A 176 4.92 -0.60 10.90
CA GLY A 176 5.32 -0.91 9.52
C GLY A 176 5.16 -2.38 9.16
N CYS A 177 5.47 -2.75 7.93
CA CYS A 177 5.33 -4.12 7.40
C CYS A 177 6.23 -5.16 8.05
N GLY A 178 6.63 -4.93 9.26
CA GLY A 178 7.41 -5.87 10.03
C GLY A 178 8.89 -5.54 10.10
N THR A 179 9.41 -5.81 11.25
CA THR A 179 10.79 -5.47 11.64
C THR A 179 11.71 -6.68 11.59
N GLY A 180 11.38 -7.67 10.80
CA GLY A 180 12.02 -8.98 10.78
C GLY A 180 13.47 -9.03 10.34
N GLY A 181 14.09 -7.91 10.13
CA GLY A 181 15.51 -7.81 9.80
C GLY A 181 15.81 -7.66 8.31
N SER A 182 17.04 -7.48 8.01
CA SER A 182 17.68 -7.12 6.75
C SER A 182 17.48 -8.13 5.63
N ARG A 183 16.30 -8.22 5.06
CA ARG A 183 16.02 -9.28 4.14
C ARG A 183 15.74 -8.94 2.71
N GLY A 184 15.96 -7.72 2.30
CA GLY A 184 15.77 -7.29 0.93
C GLY A 184 16.60 -8.07 -0.08
N LEU A 185 16.28 -9.33 -0.28
CA LEU A 185 17.00 -10.21 -1.19
C LEU A 185 16.13 -10.63 -2.37
N ALA A 186 16.71 -10.48 -3.55
CA ALA A 186 16.18 -11.04 -4.77
C ALA A 186 16.47 -12.56 -4.80
N ASN A 187 15.47 -13.34 -5.13
CA ASN A 187 15.63 -14.78 -5.34
C ASN A 187 16.27 -15.54 -4.16
N GLU A 188 15.88 -15.21 -2.95
CA GLU A 188 16.32 -15.93 -1.74
C GLU A 188 15.69 -17.33 -1.74
N ASN A 189 16.51 -18.36 -1.57
CA ASN A 189 16.02 -19.74 -1.40
C ASN A 189 15.78 -20.04 0.08
N ILE A 190 14.53 -20.40 0.40
CA ILE A 190 14.08 -20.68 1.76
C ILE A 190 13.70 -22.16 1.85
N SER A 191 14.35 -22.91 2.74
CA SER A 191 13.98 -24.31 2.99
C SER A 191 12.52 -24.40 3.46
N TYR A 192 11.83 -25.48 3.11
CA TYR A 192 10.44 -25.67 3.52
C TYR A 192 10.28 -25.70 5.04
N SER A 193 11.25 -26.25 5.77
CA SER A 193 11.22 -26.20 7.23
C SER A 193 11.30 -24.78 7.79
N THR A 194 12.12 -23.90 7.18
CA THR A 194 12.18 -22.48 7.54
C THR A 194 10.90 -21.75 7.13
N TRP A 195 10.37 -22.07 5.96
CA TRP A 195 9.08 -21.56 5.52
C TRP A 195 7.97 -21.81 6.53
N GLN A 196 7.82 -23.06 6.97
CA GLN A 196 6.80 -23.45 7.94
C GLN A 196 7.02 -22.83 9.33
N SER A 197 8.24 -22.81 9.81
CA SER A 197 8.53 -22.41 11.20
C SER A 197 8.64 -20.90 11.38
N THR A 198 8.94 -20.15 10.31
CA THR A 198 9.31 -18.73 10.41
C THR A 198 8.48 -17.85 9.51
N TYR A 199 8.32 -18.22 8.26
CA TYR A 199 7.63 -17.37 7.27
C TYR A 199 6.12 -17.53 7.33
N MET A 200 5.61 -18.72 7.04
CA MET A 200 4.17 -18.98 6.93
C MET A 200 3.60 -19.48 8.26
N THR A 201 3.62 -18.61 9.25
CA THR A 201 3.24 -18.96 10.64
C THR A 201 1.74 -18.74 10.95
N GLY A 202 0.99 -18.25 9.99
CA GLY A 202 -0.45 -17.96 10.17
C GLY A 202 -0.70 -16.61 10.87
N ILE A 203 -1.90 -16.09 10.68
CA ILE A 203 -2.31 -14.79 11.21
C ILE A 203 -2.80 -14.96 12.64
N PRO A 204 -2.25 -14.23 13.63
CA PRO A 204 -2.52 -14.50 15.04
C PRO A 204 -3.91 -14.02 15.53
N GLY A 205 -4.55 -13.10 14.81
CA GLY A 205 -5.83 -12.51 15.22
C GLY A 205 -6.48 -11.65 14.15
N GLY A 206 -7.54 -10.91 14.53
CA GLY A 206 -8.29 -10.08 13.60
C GLY A 206 -9.25 -10.88 12.71
N TYR A 207 -9.72 -10.26 11.64
CA TYR A 207 -10.64 -10.88 10.68
C TYR A 207 -10.06 -12.16 10.04
N TRP A 208 -8.76 -12.16 9.78
CA TRP A 208 -8.03 -13.26 9.15
C TRP A 208 -7.41 -14.22 10.16
N GLY A 209 -7.70 -14.09 11.46
CA GLY A 209 -7.11 -14.89 12.52
C GLY A 209 -7.18 -16.39 12.26
N GLY A 210 -6.07 -17.09 12.46
CA GLY A 210 -5.92 -18.53 12.22
C GLY A 210 -5.78 -18.92 10.75
N LYS A 211 -5.76 -17.97 9.82
CA LYS A 211 -5.62 -18.25 8.39
C LYS A 211 -4.18 -18.09 7.91
N PHE A 212 -3.88 -18.78 6.81
CA PHE A 212 -2.68 -18.67 6.00
C PHE A 212 -3.08 -18.06 4.66
N VAL A 213 -2.46 -16.95 4.28
CA VAL A 213 -2.98 -16.08 3.23
C VAL A 213 -1.99 -15.90 2.08
N ALA A 214 -2.50 -15.96 0.86
CA ALA A 214 -1.78 -15.56 -0.34
C ALA A 214 -2.75 -14.97 -1.39
N VAL A 215 -2.26 -14.01 -2.16
CA VAL A 215 -2.91 -13.51 -3.38
C VAL A 215 -2.21 -14.17 -4.56
N ALA A 216 -2.96 -14.87 -5.37
CA ALA A 216 -2.43 -15.68 -6.46
C ALA A 216 -3.39 -15.70 -7.65
N ASP A 217 -2.85 -16.06 -8.82
CA ASP A 217 -3.63 -16.32 -10.02
C ASP A 217 -3.76 -17.83 -10.27
N PRO A 218 -4.72 -18.49 -9.64
CA PRO A 218 -5.08 -19.85 -10.00
C PRO A 218 -6.15 -19.91 -11.06
N ALA A 219 -6.36 -18.89 -11.85
CA ALA A 219 -7.39 -18.76 -12.86
C ALA A 219 -8.55 -19.77 -12.64
N PRO A 220 -9.64 -19.39 -11.99
CA PRO A 220 -10.74 -20.30 -11.74
C PRO A 220 -11.29 -20.84 -13.08
N PRO A 221 -11.98 -21.96 -13.08
CA PRO A 221 -12.61 -22.47 -14.29
C PRO A 221 -13.40 -21.37 -15.01
N PRO A 222 -13.41 -21.34 -16.34
CA PRO A 222 -14.04 -20.26 -17.12
C PRO A 222 -15.47 -19.90 -16.69
N ALA A 223 -16.23 -20.86 -16.18
CA ALA A 223 -17.58 -20.65 -15.68
C ALA A 223 -17.67 -19.80 -14.40
N LEU A 224 -16.57 -19.61 -13.67
CA LEU A 224 -16.50 -18.80 -12.44
C LEU A 224 -15.81 -17.44 -12.66
N ARG A 225 -15.35 -17.17 -13.87
CA ARG A 225 -14.73 -15.91 -14.27
C ARG A 225 -15.79 -14.85 -14.52
N GLY A 226 -16.48 -14.46 -13.50
CA GLY A 226 -17.62 -13.56 -13.63
C GLY A 226 -17.41 -12.14 -13.16
N VAL A 227 -16.21 -11.75 -12.75
CA VAL A 227 -15.92 -10.36 -12.39
C VAL A 227 -15.25 -9.70 -13.59
N PRO A 228 -15.96 -8.86 -14.35
CA PRO A 228 -15.33 -8.14 -15.45
C PRO A 228 -14.18 -7.30 -14.88
N SER A 229 -13.05 -7.32 -15.60
CA SER A 229 -11.96 -6.37 -15.36
C SER A 229 -12.57 -4.98 -15.32
N ARG A 230 -12.44 -4.28 -14.21
CA ARG A 230 -13.05 -2.95 -14.06
C ARG A 230 -12.31 -2.00 -14.99
N PRO A 231 -13.04 -1.18 -15.76
CA PRO A 231 -12.39 -0.18 -16.58
C PRO A 231 -11.64 0.79 -15.68
N LEU A 232 -10.33 0.79 -15.77
CA LEU A 232 -9.49 1.79 -15.14
C LEU A 232 -9.85 3.16 -15.74
N MET A 233 -9.85 4.18 -14.91
CA MET A 233 -10.00 5.54 -15.39
C MET A 233 -8.87 5.90 -16.33
N LYS A 234 -9.20 6.51 -17.47
CA LYS A 234 -8.17 7.03 -18.37
C LYS A 234 -7.56 8.31 -17.79
N PRO A 235 -6.21 8.45 -17.82
CA PRO A 235 -5.57 9.70 -17.44
C PRO A 235 -6.03 10.84 -18.38
N LEU A 236 -6.13 12.03 -17.83
CA LEU A 236 -6.26 13.24 -18.62
C LEU A 236 -4.93 13.60 -19.26
N GLU A 237 -4.97 14.18 -20.44
CA GLU A 237 -3.76 14.69 -21.09
C GLU A 237 -3.22 15.90 -20.31
N TYR A 238 -1.97 15.80 -19.82
CA TYR A 238 -1.28 16.90 -19.15
C TYR A 238 -0.84 17.96 -20.18
N ARG A 239 -1.35 19.18 -20.04
CA ARG A 239 -1.08 20.31 -20.93
C ARG A 239 -0.23 21.41 -20.29
N GLY A 240 0.58 21.08 -19.30
CA GLY A 240 1.45 22.03 -18.60
C GLY A 240 0.80 22.75 -17.42
N GLU A 241 -0.50 22.52 -17.15
CA GLU A 241 -1.22 23.09 -16.01
C GLU A 241 -1.81 21.98 -15.12
N LEU A 242 -1.76 22.21 -13.81
CA LEU A 242 -2.43 21.32 -12.86
C LEU A 242 -3.96 21.44 -13.01
N LEU A 243 -4.65 20.36 -12.70
CA LEU A 243 -6.11 20.38 -12.60
C LEU A 243 -6.56 21.44 -11.61
N ARG A 244 -7.67 22.10 -11.91
CA ARG A 244 -8.33 22.98 -10.96
C ARG A 244 -9.10 22.17 -9.91
N ALA A 245 -9.32 22.72 -8.73
CA ALA A 245 -10.07 22.08 -7.65
C ALA A 245 -11.40 21.45 -8.12
N ALA A 246 -12.19 22.20 -8.93
CA ALA A 246 -13.45 21.69 -9.47
C ALA A 246 -13.28 20.47 -10.39
N GLN A 247 -12.20 20.42 -11.18
CA GLN A 247 -11.90 19.27 -12.03
C GLN A 247 -11.47 18.07 -11.17
N ALA A 248 -10.65 18.30 -10.14
CA ALA A 248 -10.28 17.27 -9.20
C ALA A 248 -11.50 16.68 -8.49
N THR A 249 -12.47 17.51 -8.09
CA THR A 249 -13.73 17.05 -7.49
C THR A 249 -14.50 16.13 -8.44
N VAL A 250 -14.66 16.52 -9.69
CA VAL A 250 -15.32 15.67 -10.70
C VAL A 250 -14.59 14.34 -10.86
N ARG A 251 -13.25 14.39 -10.96
CA ARG A 251 -12.43 13.17 -11.09
C ARG A 251 -12.55 12.26 -9.87
N ALA A 252 -12.63 12.80 -8.65
CA ALA A 252 -12.85 12.03 -7.44
C ALA A 252 -14.20 11.29 -7.47
N GLU A 253 -15.29 11.98 -7.86
CA GLU A 253 -16.60 11.35 -8.00
C GLU A 253 -16.65 10.27 -9.08
N GLU A 254 -16.04 10.54 -10.24
CA GLU A 254 -15.91 9.56 -11.33
C GLU A 254 -15.12 8.33 -10.89
N SER A 255 -14.05 8.54 -10.11
CA SER A 255 -13.23 7.47 -9.58
C SER A 255 -14.02 6.51 -8.70
N LEU A 256 -14.77 7.03 -7.73
CA LEU A 256 -15.58 6.19 -6.85
C LEU A 256 -16.59 5.33 -7.60
N LYS A 257 -17.11 5.85 -8.73
CA LYS A 257 -18.03 5.10 -9.61
C LYS A 257 -17.27 4.06 -10.43
N ALA A 258 -16.18 4.47 -11.09
CA ALA A 258 -15.39 3.61 -11.96
C ALA A 258 -14.82 2.39 -11.19
N TYR A 259 -14.35 2.63 -9.97
CA TYR A 259 -13.82 1.58 -9.11
C TYR A 259 -14.91 0.85 -8.29
N GLY A 260 -16.19 1.19 -8.49
CA GLY A 260 -17.33 0.56 -7.80
C GLY A 260 -17.35 0.77 -6.29
N LEU A 261 -16.62 1.76 -5.79
CA LEU A 261 -16.55 2.07 -4.36
C LEU A 261 -17.86 2.67 -3.86
N ALA A 262 -18.49 3.52 -4.65
CA ALA A 262 -19.75 4.18 -4.28
C ALA A 262 -20.90 3.22 -3.93
N THR A 263 -20.85 1.97 -4.38
CA THR A 263 -21.84 0.94 -4.09
C THR A 263 -21.52 0.08 -2.86
N ARG A 264 -20.32 0.20 -2.29
CA ARG A 264 -19.94 -0.51 -1.07
C ARG A 264 -20.63 0.10 0.14
N GLU A 265 -21.08 -0.73 1.08
CA GLU A 265 -21.91 -0.31 2.21
C GLU A 265 -21.36 0.91 2.96
N HIS A 266 -20.08 0.86 3.38
CA HIS A 266 -19.46 1.96 4.13
C HIS A 266 -19.29 3.23 3.30
N TYR A 267 -18.93 3.12 2.00
CA TYR A 267 -18.87 4.28 1.10
C TYR A 267 -20.26 4.85 0.80
N SER A 268 -21.24 3.99 0.53
CA SER A 268 -22.63 4.40 0.31
C SER A 268 -23.19 5.14 1.52
N ARG A 269 -22.86 4.66 2.73
CA ARG A 269 -23.24 5.34 3.98
C ARG A 269 -22.57 6.71 4.11
N ALA A 270 -21.26 6.80 3.84
CA ALA A 270 -20.50 8.04 3.91
C ALA A 270 -20.97 9.06 2.86
N LEU A 271 -21.38 8.61 1.68
CA LEU A 271 -21.86 9.44 0.58
C LEU A 271 -23.35 9.83 0.70
N GLY A 272 -24.12 9.09 1.50
CA GLY A 272 -25.59 9.22 1.51
C GLY A 272 -26.13 10.62 1.84
N ARG A 273 -25.38 11.40 2.64
CA ARG A 273 -25.72 12.78 3.02
C ARG A 273 -24.61 13.78 2.74
N ALA A 274 -23.43 13.29 2.41
CA ALA A 274 -22.27 14.13 2.18
C ALA A 274 -22.28 14.72 0.78
N LYS A 275 -21.66 15.88 0.65
CA LYS A 275 -21.42 16.55 -0.63
C LYS A 275 -19.92 16.76 -0.79
N PHE A 276 -19.42 16.46 -1.97
CA PHE A 276 -18.08 16.88 -2.34
C PHE A 276 -18.02 18.41 -2.47
N GLY A 277 -17.03 19.02 -1.87
CA GLY A 277 -16.91 20.47 -1.86
C GLY A 277 -15.49 20.97 -1.88
N GLU A 278 -14.79 20.80 -0.80
CA GLU A 278 -13.46 21.34 -0.66
C GLU A 278 -12.43 20.39 -1.27
N ALA A 279 -11.51 20.96 -2.06
CA ALA A 279 -10.34 20.25 -2.56
C ALA A 279 -9.09 21.06 -2.20
N VAL A 280 -8.07 20.39 -1.68
CA VAL A 280 -6.80 21.00 -1.28
C VAL A 280 -5.66 20.39 -2.06
N LEU A 281 -4.76 21.25 -2.56
CA LEU A 281 -3.58 20.84 -3.31
C LEU A 281 -2.42 20.54 -2.37
N VAL A 282 -1.80 19.38 -2.54
CA VAL A 282 -0.65 18.92 -1.78
C VAL A 282 0.54 18.71 -2.70
N GLN A 283 1.71 19.21 -2.32
CA GLN A 283 2.96 19.00 -3.02
C GLN A 283 3.72 17.80 -2.42
N ARG A 284 4.21 16.90 -3.27
CA ARG A 284 5.16 15.87 -2.88
C ARG A 284 6.54 16.48 -2.68
N LEU A 285 7.17 16.24 -1.54
CA LEU A 285 8.53 16.73 -1.27
C LEU A 285 9.62 15.78 -1.78
N ASP A 286 9.31 14.50 -1.89
CA ASP A 286 10.21 13.44 -2.34
C ASP A 286 10.26 13.28 -3.87
N LEU A 287 9.24 13.76 -4.57
CA LEU A 287 9.14 13.70 -6.02
C LEU A 287 9.08 15.11 -6.62
N PRO A 288 10.06 15.52 -7.45
CA PRO A 288 10.05 16.84 -8.06
C PRO A 288 8.82 17.05 -8.93
N ASP A 289 8.25 18.25 -8.85
CA ASP A 289 7.09 18.69 -9.65
C ASP A 289 5.87 17.75 -9.59
N THR A 290 5.67 17.10 -8.45
CA THR A 290 4.56 16.17 -8.24
C THR A 290 3.57 16.71 -7.22
N PHE A 291 2.29 16.67 -7.58
CA PHE A 291 1.19 17.22 -6.79
C PHE A 291 -0.02 16.31 -6.86
N TYR A 292 -0.82 16.32 -5.81
CA TYR A 292 -2.12 15.65 -5.79
C TYR A 292 -3.16 16.51 -5.07
N TRP A 293 -4.43 16.25 -5.40
CA TRP A 293 -5.56 16.85 -4.74
C TRP A 293 -6.13 15.90 -3.69
N ILE A 294 -6.47 16.42 -2.52
CA ILE A 294 -7.37 15.78 -1.56
C ILE A 294 -8.73 16.42 -1.72
N VAL A 295 -9.73 15.64 -2.09
CA VAL A 295 -11.11 16.06 -2.28
C VAL A 295 -11.94 15.51 -1.12
N LEU A 296 -12.60 16.40 -0.38
CA LEU A 296 -13.37 16.05 0.80
C LEU A 296 -14.87 15.99 0.49
N ALA A 297 -15.52 14.95 0.99
CA ALA A 297 -16.97 14.88 1.09
C ALA A 297 -17.40 15.19 2.53
N THR A 298 -18.32 16.12 2.70
CA THR A 298 -18.71 16.63 4.02
C THR A 298 -20.20 16.51 4.26
N GLU A 299 -20.59 16.15 5.47
CA GLU A 299 -21.94 16.22 6.02
C GLU A 299 -21.96 17.26 7.14
N GLY A 300 -22.58 18.41 6.91
CA GLY A 300 -22.50 19.53 7.84
C GLY A 300 -21.06 20.05 8.00
N SER A 301 -20.52 19.94 9.21
CA SER A 301 -19.13 20.34 9.51
C SER A 301 -18.15 19.17 9.51
N PHE A 302 -18.59 17.97 9.22
CA PHE A 302 -17.77 16.76 9.32
C PHE A 302 -17.37 16.22 7.96
N ASN A 303 -16.10 15.81 7.82
CA ASN A 303 -15.62 15.09 6.66
C ASN A 303 -15.99 13.61 6.82
N THR A 304 -16.75 13.06 5.89
CA THR A 304 -17.17 11.65 5.91
C THR A 304 -16.31 10.77 5.01
N LEU A 305 -15.69 11.39 4.01
CA LEU A 305 -14.87 10.71 3.01
C LEU A 305 -13.81 11.66 2.46
N ALA A 306 -12.63 11.17 2.22
CA ALA A 306 -11.59 11.85 1.45
C ALA A 306 -11.19 11.00 0.24
N VAL A 307 -10.91 11.64 -0.87
CA VAL A 307 -10.42 11.00 -2.11
C VAL A 307 -9.22 11.78 -2.60
N THR A 308 -8.12 11.10 -2.91
CA THR A 308 -6.96 11.73 -3.53
C THR A 308 -6.90 11.40 -5.01
N VAL A 309 -6.54 12.40 -5.80
CA VAL A 309 -6.34 12.28 -7.25
C VAL A 309 -5.06 13.00 -7.67
N ASP A 310 -4.35 12.41 -8.61
CA ASP A 310 -3.15 13.03 -9.19
C ASP A 310 -3.49 14.37 -9.84
N ALA A 311 -2.75 15.41 -9.52
CA ALA A 311 -3.07 16.76 -9.95
C ALA A 311 -2.79 17.04 -11.43
N LYS A 312 -2.04 16.21 -12.11
CA LYS A 312 -1.75 16.33 -13.56
C LYS A 312 -2.67 15.48 -14.40
N SER A 313 -2.84 14.22 -14.05
CA SER A 313 -3.58 13.24 -14.83
C SER A 313 -5.03 13.05 -14.38
N GLY A 314 -5.38 13.45 -13.16
CA GLY A 314 -6.67 13.20 -12.55
C GLY A 314 -6.93 11.72 -12.25
N LEU A 315 -5.88 10.90 -12.23
CA LEU A 315 -6.00 9.50 -11.83
C LEU A 315 -6.31 9.40 -10.34
N TYR A 316 -7.17 8.46 -10.02
CA TYR A 316 -7.46 8.07 -8.65
C TYR A 316 -6.19 7.52 -7.98
N MET A 317 -5.94 7.94 -6.76
CA MET A 317 -4.83 7.47 -5.95
C MET A 317 -5.33 6.67 -4.75
N GLN A 318 -6.21 7.28 -3.95
CA GLN A 318 -6.65 6.70 -2.67
C GLN A 318 -7.99 7.30 -2.24
N SER A 319 -8.74 6.56 -1.41
CA SER A 319 -9.88 7.11 -0.69
C SER A 319 -9.98 6.50 0.70
N ALA A 320 -10.49 7.27 1.66
CA ALA A 320 -10.75 6.79 3.02
C ALA A 320 -12.11 7.28 3.50
N VAL A 321 -12.90 6.35 4.05
CA VAL A 321 -14.15 6.65 4.75
C VAL A 321 -13.84 6.96 6.19
N HIS A 322 -14.37 8.07 6.69
CA HIS A 322 -14.22 8.44 8.09
C HIS A 322 -15.20 7.65 8.97
N ALA A 323 -14.67 6.74 9.77
CA ALA A 323 -15.49 5.86 10.61
C ALA A 323 -16.09 6.59 11.83
N ASN A 324 -15.44 7.65 12.30
CA ASN A 324 -15.89 8.42 13.46
C ASN A 324 -15.95 9.92 13.16
N PRO A 325 -17.14 10.48 12.91
CA PRO A 325 -17.30 11.89 12.57
C PRO A 325 -16.92 12.87 13.70
N GLU A 326 -16.78 12.40 14.94
CA GLU A 326 -16.37 13.25 16.07
C GLU A 326 -14.86 13.52 16.10
N GLY A 327 -14.06 12.66 15.49
CA GLY A 327 -12.63 12.85 15.30
C GLY A 327 -12.31 13.46 13.95
N ASN A 328 -12.30 14.77 13.81
CA ASN A 328 -11.97 15.47 12.56
C ASN A 328 -10.50 15.29 12.14
N LEU A 329 -10.09 14.06 11.82
CA LEU A 329 -8.72 13.72 11.42
C LEU A 329 -8.27 14.42 10.13
N LEU A 330 -9.22 14.82 9.28
CA LEU A 330 -8.99 15.54 8.03
C LEU A 330 -9.41 17.03 8.13
N ARG A 331 -9.48 17.56 9.34
CA ARG A 331 -9.78 18.98 9.54
C ARG A 331 -8.57 19.80 9.13
N PHE A 332 -8.62 20.29 7.92
CA PHE A 332 -7.73 21.35 7.50
C PHE A 332 -8.17 22.64 8.24
N GLY A 333 -7.55 22.92 9.37
CA GLY A 333 -7.70 24.22 9.99
C GLY A 333 -7.27 25.31 9.02
N SER A 334 -7.79 26.50 9.14
CA SER A 334 -7.26 27.63 8.35
C SER A 334 -5.75 27.76 8.61
N ALA A 335 -5.00 28.23 7.61
CA ALA A 335 -3.57 28.50 7.78
C ALA A 335 -3.27 29.33 9.04
N GLU A 336 -4.21 30.21 9.43
CA GLU A 336 -4.10 31.02 10.65
C GLU A 336 -4.27 30.19 11.93
N GLU A 337 -5.19 29.23 11.97
CA GLU A 337 -5.37 28.33 13.12
C GLU A 337 -4.15 27.44 13.31
N VAL A 338 -3.63 26.88 12.22
CA VAL A 338 -2.41 26.07 12.25
C VAL A 338 -1.21 26.94 12.69
N ALA A 339 -1.07 28.17 12.17
CA ALA A 339 -0.03 29.08 12.61
C ALA A 339 -0.11 29.40 14.11
N LYS A 340 -1.31 29.56 14.66
CA LYS A 340 -1.50 29.75 16.11
C LYS A 340 -1.04 28.56 16.93
N SER A 341 -1.17 27.35 16.42
CA SER A 341 -0.78 26.13 17.16
C SER A 341 0.73 26.00 17.36
N ILE A 342 1.54 26.63 16.51
CA ILE A 342 3.00 26.57 16.58
C ILE A 342 3.64 27.79 17.26
N ILE A 343 2.90 28.86 17.54
CA ILE A 343 3.44 30.02 18.26
C ILE A 343 3.84 29.57 19.66
N GLY A 344 5.09 29.85 20.03
CA GLY A 344 5.67 29.44 21.31
C GLY A 344 6.33 28.06 21.28
N THR A 345 6.15 27.26 20.21
CA THR A 345 6.92 26.02 20.02
C THR A 345 8.41 26.35 19.90
N VAL A 346 9.24 25.58 20.57
CA VAL A 346 10.69 25.78 20.55
C VAL A 346 11.29 24.96 19.44
N VAL A 347 11.93 25.61 18.50
CA VAL A 347 12.69 24.97 17.41
C VAL A 347 14.16 24.92 17.78
N GLU A 348 14.79 23.78 17.65
CA GLU A 348 16.22 23.62 17.81
C GLU A 348 16.90 23.80 16.47
N LEU A 349 17.80 24.78 16.39
CA LEU A 349 18.56 25.04 15.16
C LEU A 349 19.69 24.02 14.99
N PRO A 350 19.95 23.51 13.76
CA PRO A 350 20.97 22.49 13.51
C PRO A 350 22.39 22.93 13.88
N GLU A 351 22.68 24.23 13.81
CA GLU A 351 24.02 24.80 14.03
C GLU A 351 24.30 25.10 15.50
N GLY A 352 24.07 24.16 16.40
CA GLY A 352 24.61 24.29 17.75
C GLY A 352 23.60 24.28 18.91
N GLY A 353 22.46 23.66 18.75
CA GLY A 353 21.52 23.43 19.86
C GLY A 353 20.83 24.69 20.37
N VAL A 354 20.81 25.76 19.59
CA VAL A 354 20.10 26.99 19.96
C VAL A 354 18.61 26.78 19.83
N ARG A 355 17.90 26.95 20.94
CA ARG A 355 16.45 26.82 21.01
C ARG A 355 15.79 28.18 20.83
N ILE A 356 15.01 28.34 19.78
CA ILE A 356 14.32 29.61 19.49
C ILE A 356 12.81 29.39 19.55
N PRO A 357 12.07 30.17 20.35
CA PRO A 357 10.62 30.13 20.32
C PRO A 357 10.09 30.73 19.02
N VAL A 358 9.17 30.02 18.38
CA VAL A 358 8.50 30.49 17.18
C VAL A 358 7.63 31.72 17.53
N ARG A 359 7.93 32.85 16.87
CA ARG A 359 7.14 34.07 16.99
C ARG A 359 6.29 34.28 15.74
N ARG A 360 5.14 34.92 15.90
CA ARG A 360 4.22 35.17 14.79
C ARG A 360 4.88 35.90 13.61
N GLU A 361 5.75 36.85 13.93
CA GLU A 361 6.46 37.67 12.94
C GLU A 361 7.51 36.88 12.15
N ALA A 362 7.93 35.72 12.66
CA ALA A 362 8.91 34.87 12.00
C ALA A 362 8.27 33.85 11.05
N LEU A 363 6.94 33.69 11.06
CA LEU A 363 6.24 32.75 10.23
C LEU A 363 6.01 33.33 8.81
N CYS A 364 6.32 32.54 7.80
CA CYS A 364 5.85 32.84 6.45
C CYS A 364 4.31 32.77 6.45
N GLN A 365 3.66 33.76 5.84
CA GLN A 365 2.22 33.98 5.93
C GLN A 365 1.36 32.88 5.31
N TYR A 366 1.92 32.05 4.45
CA TYR A 366 1.19 31.02 3.71
C TYR A 366 1.92 29.67 3.79
N PRO A 367 1.55 28.81 4.73
CA PRO A 367 2.08 27.45 4.74
C PRO A 367 1.67 26.72 3.46
N ARG A 368 2.59 25.92 2.95
CA ARG A 368 2.28 24.99 1.87
C ARG A 368 1.80 23.68 2.48
N LEU A 369 0.81 23.06 1.87
CA LEU A 369 0.50 21.67 2.15
C LEU A 369 1.46 20.79 1.39
N VAL A 370 2.20 19.98 2.13
CA VAL A 370 3.23 19.08 1.59
C VAL A 370 3.08 17.68 2.18
N TRP A 371 3.55 16.70 1.46
CA TRP A 371 3.62 15.34 1.96
C TRP A 371 4.82 14.61 1.36
N MET A 372 5.40 13.69 2.12
CA MET A 372 6.34 12.70 1.67
C MET A 372 6.28 11.47 2.57
N PRO A 373 6.61 10.28 2.06
CA PRO A 373 6.82 9.11 2.91
C PRO A 373 7.99 9.39 3.86
N CYS A 374 7.72 9.34 5.16
CA CYS A 374 8.72 9.56 6.20
C CYS A 374 8.19 9.01 7.51
N ARG A 375 9.05 8.92 8.52
CA ARG A 375 8.70 8.41 9.85
C ARG A 375 7.51 9.15 10.49
N GLU A 376 7.39 10.44 10.21
CA GLU A 376 6.37 11.33 10.76
C GLU A 376 5.07 11.32 9.94
N SER A 377 5.08 10.73 8.74
CA SER A 377 3.88 10.63 7.91
C SER A 377 2.98 9.49 8.37
N LEU A 378 1.67 9.67 8.18
CA LEU A 378 0.69 8.59 8.25
C LEU A 378 0.32 8.17 6.82
N SER A 379 -0.72 8.73 6.26
CA SER A 379 -1.10 8.51 4.87
C SER A 379 -1.05 9.81 4.08
N PRO A 380 -1.09 9.78 2.75
CA PRO A 380 -1.19 10.99 1.92
C PRO A 380 -2.39 11.88 2.27
N MET A 381 -3.37 11.36 3.01
CA MET A 381 -4.53 12.12 3.48
C MET A 381 -4.23 12.97 4.73
N TYR A 382 -3.05 12.79 5.34
CA TYR A 382 -2.56 13.57 6.46
C TYR A 382 -1.34 14.40 6.05
N PRO A 383 -1.48 15.37 5.12
CA PRO A 383 -0.37 16.22 4.73
C PRO A 383 0.07 17.11 5.88
N PHE A 384 1.22 17.73 5.68
CA PHE A 384 1.79 18.67 6.62
C PHE A 384 1.60 20.11 6.11
N HIS A 385 1.20 21.01 6.98
CA HIS A 385 1.39 22.44 6.76
C HIS A 385 2.86 22.76 7.02
N MET A 386 3.60 23.08 5.97
CA MET A 386 5.01 23.43 6.07
C MET A 386 5.16 24.95 6.23
N PHE A 387 5.70 25.37 7.37
CA PHE A 387 6.05 26.75 7.66
C PHE A 387 7.57 26.93 7.51
N THR A 388 7.99 28.11 7.10
CA THR A 388 9.40 28.50 7.10
C THR A 388 9.63 29.54 8.20
N VAL A 389 10.61 29.29 9.07
CA VAL A 389 11.03 30.16 10.16
C VAL A 389 12.52 30.42 9.99
N GLY A 390 12.90 31.55 9.42
CA GLY A 390 14.30 31.78 9.00
C GLY A 390 14.72 30.77 7.93
N SER A 391 15.76 30.00 8.22
CA SER A 391 16.23 28.88 7.36
C SER A 391 15.53 27.56 7.65
N GLU A 392 14.82 27.48 8.77
CA GLU A 392 14.26 26.24 9.27
C GLU A 392 12.83 26.00 8.78
N ARG A 393 12.42 24.73 8.77
CA ARG A 393 11.07 24.32 8.42
C ARG A 393 10.39 23.69 9.64
N ILE A 394 9.12 24.01 9.81
CA ILE A 394 8.24 23.38 10.79
C ILE A 394 7.11 22.73 10.01
N PHE A 395 6.82 21.50 10.35
CA PHE A 395 5.76 20.72 9.74
C PHE A 395 4.66 20.45 10.76
N VAL A 396 3.45 20.85 10.44
CA VAL A 396 2.28 20.57 11.27
C VAL A 396 1.38 19.65 10.48
N ARG A 397 1.32 18.39 10.89
CA ARG A 397 0.43 17.41 10.26
C ARG A 397 -1.02 17.79 10.51
N THR A 398 -1.91 17.47 9.60
CA THR A 398 -3.32 17.90 9.66
C THR A 398 -4.09 17.37 10.88
N ASP A 399 -3.57 16.39 11.60
CA ASP A 399 -4.09 15.93 12.90
C ASP A 399 -3.56 16.75 14.10
N GLY A 400 -2.67 17.72 13.85
CA GLY A 400 -2.12 18.62 14.85
C GLY A 400 -0.74 18.26 15.39
N ALA A 401 -0.14 17.14 14.97
CA ALA A 401 1.22 16.76 15.36
C ALA A 401 2.25 17.72 14.74
N ILE A 402 3.24 18.16 15.53
CA ILE A 402 4.24 19.17 15.14
C ILE A 402 5.62 18.53 15.08
N PHE A 403 6.33 18.77 13.97
CA PHE A 403 7.67 18.25 13.72
C PHE A 403 8.60 19.36 13.22
N THR A 404 9.85 19.31 13.64
CA THR A 404 10.90 20.24 13.19
C THR A 404 11.74 19.68 12.05
N SER A 405 11.60 18.39 11.79
CA SER A 405 12.24 17.68 10.67
C SER A 405 11.37 16.51 10.22
N LEU A 406 11.50 16.10 8.97
CA LEU A 406 10.93 14.87 8.45
C LEU A 406 12.07 13.90 8.18
N HIS A 407 12.01 12.73 8.79
CA HIS A 407 13.05 11.72 8.66
C HIS A 407 12.61 10.69 7.62
N THR A 408 13.21 10.77 6.45
CA THR A 408 13.23 9.65 5.51
C THR A 408 14.12 8.62 6.14
N GLY A 409 13.55 7.70 6.86
CA GLY A 409 14.31 6.73 7.61
C GLY A 409 15.32 5.99 6.75
N ASP A 410 16.40 5.58 7.37
CA ASP A 410 17.13 4.39 6.94
C ASP A 410 16.22 3.19 7.27
N ARG A 411 15.28 3.18 6.53
CA ARG A 411 14.20 2.40 6.27
C ARG A 411 14.27 0.98 6.31
N GLY A 412 13.99 0.60 6.89
CA GLY A 412 13.71 -0.68 6.95
C GLY A 412 13.04 -0.87 8.12
N ILE A 413 12.21 -1.37 8.13
CA ILE A 413 11.67 -1.94 9.24
C ILE A 413 12.36 -3.21 9.52
#